data_871ad35bb050b6dbd399c1e7974b7f33
#
_entry.id   871ad35bb050b6dbd399c1e7974b7f33
#
_cell.length_a   1.000
_cell.length_b   1.000
_cell.length_c   1.000
_cell.angle_alpha   90.00
_cell.angle_beta   90.00
_cell.angle_gamma   90.00
#
_symmetry.space_group_name_H-M   'P 1'
#
loop_
_entity.id
_entity.type
_entity.pdbx_description
1 polymer ?
#
loop_
_entity_poly.entity_id
_entity_poly.type
_entity_poly.pdbx_seq_one_letter_code
_entity_poly.pdbx_strand_id
1 'polypeptide(L)' 'MIRLTRNEMQVVVDFLQVQHDTLCEIIMDKNTVERDREECKKDEKAIRKFFLAAKEKGLDISKSMYPLEKKIKLIEEV' A
#
# COMPACT_ATOMS: atom_id res chain seq x y z
N MET A 1 16.32 -14.02 11.17
CA MET A 1 15.72 -13.51 9.91
C MET A 1 14.65 -14.48 9.42
N ILE A 2 13.47 -13.97 9.15
CA ILE A 2 12.37 -14.81 8.64
C ILE A 2 12.56 -14.93 7.12
N ARG A 3 12.62 -16.19 6.65
CA ARG A 3 12.67 -16.46 5.21
C ARG A 3 11.33 -16.98 4.77
N LEU A 4 10.74 -16.31 3.78
CA LEU A 4 9.47 -16.70 3.20
C LEU A 4 9.70 -17.30 1.81
N THR A 5 8.90 -18.32 1.47
CA THR A 5 8.84 -18.81 0.10
C THR A 5 8.19 -17.75 -0.79
N ARG A 6 8.33 -17.89 -2.11
CA ARG A 6 7.69 -16.97 -3.05
C ARG A 6 6.17 -16.94 -2.86
N ASN A 7 5.56 -18.11 -2.65
CA ASN A 7 4.11 -18.19 -2.43
C ASN A 7 3.69 -17.50 -1.13
N GLU A 8 4.47 -17.66 -0.06
CA GLU A 8 4.21 -16.99 1.20
C GLU A 8 4.34 -15.47 1.07
N MET A 9 5.36 -15.01 0.36
CA MET A 9 5.53 -13.59 0.08
C MET A 9 4.34 -13.02 -0.71
N GLN A 10 3.83 -13.81 -1.68
CA GLN A 10 2.67 -13.40 -2.47
C GLN A 10 1.42 -13.23 -1.60
N VAL A 11 1.21 -14.13 -0.63
CA VAL A 11 0.09 -14.01 0.32
C VAL A 11 0.20 -12.72 1.14
N VAL A 12 1.40 -12.40 1.62
CA VAL A 12 1.64 -11.14 2.36
C VAL A 12 1.38 -9.93 1.47
N VAL A 13 1.87 -9.95 0.25
CA VAL A 13 1.65 -8.85 -0.72
C VAL A 13 0.16 -8.66 -0.98
N ASP A 14 -0.58 -9.74 -1.20
CA ASP A 14 -2.02 -9.68 -1.46
C ASP A 14 -2.77 -9.05 -0.28
N PHE A 15 -2.42 -9.45 0.94
CA PHE A 15 -3.00 -8.88 2.15
C PHE A 15 -2.67 -7.38 2.28
N LEU A 16 -1.41 -7.01 2.03
CA LEU A 16 -0.98 -5.61 2.13
C LEU A 16 -1.63 -4.73 1.05
N GLN A 17 -1.98 -5.28 -0.11
CA GLN A 17 -2.70 -4.52 -1.13
C GLN A 17 -4.07 -4.08 -0.62
N VAL A 18 -4.78 -4.96 0.08
CA VAL A 18 -6.08 -4.62 0.69
C VAL A 18 -5.90 -3.55 1.76
N GLN A 19 -4.88 -3.67 2.60
CA GLN A 19 -4.58 -2.67 3.64
C GLN A 19 -4.20 -1.33 3.01
N HIS A 20 -3.46 -1.34 1.93
CA HIS A 20 -3.09 -0.12 1.22
C HIS A 20 -4.32 0.60 0.66
N ASP A 21 -5.28 -0.13 0.11
CA ASP A 21 -6.53 0.44 -0.37
C ASP A 21 -7.29 1.13 0.76
N THR A 22 -7.37 0.49 1.91
CA THR A 22 -8.04 1.06 3.10
C THR A 22 -7.35 2.34 3.55
N LEU A 23 -6.01 2.34 3.61
CA LEU A 23 -5.23 3.53 3.98
C LEU A 23 -5.47 4.68 2.99
N CYS A 24 -5.51 4.38 1.70
CA CYS A 24 -5.78 5.40 0.68
C CYS A 24 -7.16 6.02 0.86
N GLU A 25 -8.17 5.21 1.16
CA GLU A 25 -9.53 5.70 1.42
C GLU A 25 -9.56 6.63 2.62
N ILE A 26 -8.88 6.27 3.70
CA ILE A 26 -8.81 7.09 4.91
C ILE A 26 -8.10 8.42 4.61
N ILE A 27 -6.99 8.38 3.90
CA ILE A 27 -6.21 9.59 3.57
C ILE A 27 -7.04 10.55 2.72
N MET A 28 -7.83 10.04 1.78
CA MET A 28 -8.63 10.84 0.86
C MET A 28 -9.98 11.27 1.43
N ASP A 29 -10.40 10.71 2.56
CA ASP A 29 -11.67 11.06 3.20
C ASP A 29 -11.59 12.48 3.77
N LYS A 30 -12.55 13.33 3.39
CA LYS A 30 -12.64 14.71 3.86
C LYS A 30 -12.86 14.82 5.37
N ASN A 31 -13.46 13.79 5.96
CA ASN A 31 -13.78 13.78 7.39
C ASN A 31 -12.63 13.29 8.26
N THR A 32 -11.55 12.80 7.67
CA THR A 32 -10.40 12.30 8.41
C THR A 32 -9.68 13.46 9.09
N VAL A 33 -9.42 13.34 10.40
CA VAL A 33 -8.66 14.31 11.18
C VAL A 33 -7.23 14.36 10.66
N GLU A 34 -6.64 15.56 10.61
CA GLU A 34 -5.30 15.78 10.05
C GLU A 34 -4.24 14.91 10.72
N ARG A 35 -4.31 14.71 12.03
CA ARG A 35 -3.37 13.85 12.75
C ARG A 35 -3.44 12.41 12.28
N ASP A 36 -4.66 11.89 12.10
CA ASP A 36 -4.86 10.52 11.63
C ASP A 36 -4.42 10.38 10.18
N ARG A 37 -4.68 11.40 9.35
CA ARG A 37 -4.24 11.42 7.97
C ARG A 37 -2.71 11.35 7.87
N GLU A 38 -1.99 12.11 8.72
CA GLU A 38 -0.53 12.08 8.73
C GLU A 38 0.03 10.70 9.13
N GLU A 39 -0.57 10.06 10.13
CA GLU A 39 -0.19 8.71 10.52
C GLU A 39 -0.43 7.70 9.39
N CYS A 40 -1.59 7.78 8.74
CA CYS A 40 -1.92 6.91 7.63
C CYS A 40 -0.97 7.13 6.44
N LYS A 41 -0.54 8.37 6.20
CA LYS A 41 0.45 8.67 5.16
C LYS A 41 1.80 8.01 5.44
N LYS A 42 2.23 7.97 6.70
CA LYS A 42 3.47 7.28 7.09
C LYS A 42 3.37 5.79 6.82
N ASP A 43 2.27 5.18 7.24
CA ASP A 43 2.04 3.75 7.03
C ASP A 43 1.95 3.42 5.54
N GLU A 44 1.28 4.29 4.77
CA GLU A 44 1.16 4.13 3.33
C GLU A 44 2.54 4.15 2.65
N LYS A 45 3.41 5.05 3.03
CA LYS A 45 4.77 5.12 2.46
C LYS A 45 5.57 3.86 2.74
N ALA A 46 5.45 3.30 3.93
CA ALA A 46 6.14 2.07 4.31
C ALA A 46 5.64 0.89 3.46
N ILE A 47 4.33 0.76 3.29
CA ILE A 47 3.73 -0.29 2.47
C ILE A 47 4.08 -0.10 1.00
N ARG A 48 4.06 1.13 0.51
CA ARG A 48 4.45 1.45 -0.87
C ARG A 48 5.88 1.00 -1.18
N LYS A 49 6.81 1.27 -0.26
CA LYS A 49 8.19 0.83 -0.40
C LYS A 49 8.30 -0.68 -0.49
N PHE A 50 7.51 -1.39 0.31
CA PHE A 50 7.43 -2.85 0.27
C PHE A 50 6.91 -3.34 -1.10
N PHE A 51 5.88 -2.70 -1.64
CA PHE A 51 5.33 -3.06 -2.95
C PHE A 51 6.34 -2.86 -4.08
N LEU A 52 7.11 -1.77 -4.05
CA LEU A 52 8.13 -1.54 -5.06
C LEU A 52 9.20 -2.63 -5.03
N ALA A 53 9.62 -3.04 -3.83
CA ALA A 53 10.57 -4.14 -3.67
C ALA A 53 9.97 -5.46 -4.15
N ALA A 54 8.71 -5.71 -3.85
CA ALA A 54 8.01 -6.93 -4.30
C ALA A 54 7.88 -6.97 -5.83
N LYS A 55 7.58 -5.83 -6.45
CA LYS A 55 7.50 -5.72 -7.91
C LYS A 55 8.84 -6.05 -8.58
N GLU A 56 9.94 -5.56 -8.01
CA GLU A 56 11.29 -5.87 -8.52
C GLU A 56 11.60 -7.35 -8.46
N LYS A 57 11.04 -8.06 -7.48
CA LYS A 57 11.20 -9.52 -7.34
C LYS A 57 10.22 -10.30 -8.21
N GLY A 58 9.41 -9.63 -9.00
CA GLY A 58 8.45 -10.27 -9.89
C GLY A 58 7.16 -10.76 -9.23
N LEU A 59 6.86 -10.29 -8.03
CA LEU A 59 5.61 -10.62 -7.38
C LEU A 59 4.45 -9.82 -7.98
N ASP A 60 3.25 -10.41 -7.93
CA ASP A 60 2.04 -9.79 -8.47
C ASP A 60 1.49 -8.75 -7.48
N ILE A 61 1.35 -7.51 -7.93
CA ILE A 61 0.77 -6.41 -7.15
C ILE A 61 -0.50 -5.85 -7.80
N SER A 62 -1.15 -6.64 -8.67
CA SER A 62 -2.31 -6.19 -9.46
C SER A 62 -3.66 -6.36 -8.78
N LYS A 63 -3.72 -6.97 -7.60
CA LYS A 63 -4.99 -7.22 -6.90
C LYS A 63 -5.62 -5.99 -6.26
N SER A 64 -4.91 -4.89 -6.27
CA SER A 64 -5.42 -3.62 -5.78
C SER A 64 -6.53 -3.08 -6.69
N MET A 65 -7.50 -2.37 -6.12
CA MET A 65 -8.62 -1.77 -6.87
C MET A 65 -8.15 -0.77 -7.93
N TYR A 66 -7.03 -0.11 -7.68
CA TYR A 66 -6.45 0.88 -8.60
C TYR A 66 -4.99 0.54 -8.86
N PRO A 67 -4.45 0.86 -10.05
CA PRO A 67 -3.02 0.76 -10.28
C PRO A 67 -2.24 1.56 -9.23
N LEU A 68 -1.12 1.00 -8.78
CA LEU A 68 -0.32 1.60 -7.71
C LEU A 68 0.08 3.04 -8.02
N GLU A 69 0.47 3.33 -9.26
CA GLU A 69 0.87 4.68 -9.67
C GLU A 69 -0.25 5.70 -9.51
N LYS A 70 -1.48 5.31 -9.82
CA LYS A 70 -2.65 6.19 -9.65
C LYS A 70 -2.93 6.47 -8.18
N LYS A 71 -2.79 5.44 -7.33
CA LYS A 71 -2.96 5.61 -5.88
C LYS A 71 -1.96 6.59 -5.31
N ILE A 72 -0.70 6.45 -5.67
CA ILE A 72 0.37 7.33 -5.22
C ILE A 72 0.08 8.77 -5.63
N LYS A 73 -0.33 8.97 -6.88
CA LYS A 73 -0.65 10.31 -7.39
C LYS A 73 -1.79 10.94 -6.62
N LEU A 74 -2.87 10.19 -6.36
CA LEU A 74 -4.02 10.70 -5.62
C LEU A 74 -3.64 11.10 -4.18
N ILE A 75 -2.80 10.29 -3.53
CA ILE A 75 -2.34 10.57 -2.17
C ILE A 75 -1.47 11.82 -2.13
N GLU A 76 -0.60 12.01 -3.11
CA GLU A 76 0.28 13.18 -3.18
C GLU A 76 -0.47 14.48 -3.43
N GLU A 77 -1.67 14.43 -4.01
CA GLU A 77 -2.52 15.59 -4.24
C GLU A 77 -3.29 16.04 -2.97
N VAL A 78 -3.28 15.24 -1.94
CA VAL A 78 -3.91 15.52 -0.64
C VAL A 78 -2.85 16.06 0.34
#